data_a5cecf76d3d23ca4e5273687acc77629
#
_entry.id   a5cecf76d3d23ca4e5273687acc77629
#
_cell.length_a   1.000
_cell.length_b   1.000
_cell.length_c   1.000
_cell.angle_alpha   90.00
_cell.angle_beta   90.00
_cell.angle_gamma   90.00
#
_symmetry.space_group_name_H-M   'P 1'
#
loop_
_entity.id
_entity.type
_entity.pdbx_description
1 polymer ?
#
loop_
_entity_poly.entity_id
_entity_poly.type
_entity_poly.pdbx_seq_one_letter_code
_entity_poly.pdbx_strand_id
1 'polypeptide(L)'
;VSDLARVLEAFSEAYGCGAVLWTRASTEAPLEVAATSGGDVTPPALDFLSHDEVIRSRETALGRQLVARIPGRTRAWLGVGPVADDDAEPTRWMKVLVPALSQMLQSQWESSRAADELAERYEEINLLYSISEILGRTVTLEDAARTILLEVAETVGAEYGALLVHDAGPGLLRPVVSLRVKGAGAAPPIPTDDPISPTARVFRTRAALLVNSGVLESEYEAPFREGAMLTVPIVWTTPDGGIPLGVVCLSGRRGGAAFSAGDEKLVAAVGSQIGTAIQNARLVRASIDQERLASEMRLAHDLQLRLLPPGHAVSPDAICAARVEAADGVGGDFYHLFRLGNGRVGVLIGDVSSHGYRAALIMALVMSAAAIHAQTTADPAETVQALLATVEEELHETEMFLSLCYVVIDREKGTIRWTNTGHPHAFVIGADGEAVRLEATDPPLGLGPEGLHGAQRAWQASDLLVMFTDGVSDARDARGAGLGETRVLDVLRARRREVPSRIIDGVFALVEGHMGRMRPHDDQAVVVLRTA
;
A
#
# COMPACT_ATOMS: atom_id res chain seq x y z
N VAL A 1 -30.16 -30.59 40.29
CA VAL A 1 -30.35 -32.06 40.20
C VAL A 1 -30.36 -32.39 38.71
N SER A 2 -29.48 -33.27 38.21
CA SER A 2 -29.42 -33.64 36.80
C SER A 2 -30.70 -34.35 36.40
N ASP A 3 -31.13 -34.24 35.14
CA ASP A 3 -32.31 -34.95 34.65
C ASP A 3 -32.21 -36.48 34.84
N LEU A 4 -30.96 -37.02 34.78
CA LEU A 4 -30.63 -38.38 35.12
C LEU A 4 -30.99 -38.75 36.57
N ALA A 5 -30.68 -37.90 37.54
CA ALA A 5 -30.99 -38.12 38.94
C ALA A 5 -32.51 -38.14 39.17
N ARG A 6 -33.28 -37.24 38.53
CA ARG A 6 -34.75 -37.23 38.62
C ARG A 6 -35.40 -38.50 38.06
N VAL A 7 -34.86 -39.01 36.95
CA VAL A 7 -35.37 -40.25 36.36
C VAL A 7 -35.09 -41.46 37.29
N LEU A 8 -33.89 -41.52 37.92
CA LEU A 8 -33.54 -42.56 38.87
C LEU A 8 -34.37 -42.43 40.16
N GLU A 9 -34.65 -41.24 40.64
CA GLU A 9 -35.46 -40.94 41.80
C GLU A 9 -36.93 -41.43 41.57
N ALA A 10 -37.52 -41.03 40.46
CA ALA A 10 -38.86 -41.52 40.07
C ALA A 10 -38.93 -43.03 39.95
N PHE A 11 -37.87 -43.68 39.44
CA PHE A 11 -37.77 -45.12 39.37
C PHE A 11 -37.68 -45.75 40.77
N SER A 12 -36.83 -45.20 41.64
CA SER A 12 -36.64 -45.66 43.03
C SER A 12 -37.93 -45.56 43.83
N GLU A 13 -38.65 -44.45 43.73
CA GLU A 13 -39.94 -44.24 44.39
C GLU A 13 -41.02 -45.20 43.92
N ALA A 14 -41.05 -45.49 42.62
CA ALA A 14 -42.05 -46.39 42.04
C ALA A 14 -41.89 -47.86 42.46
N TYR A 15 -40.63 -48.29 42.67
CA TYR A 15 -40.29 -49.70 42.90
C TYR A 15 -39.69 -50.01 44.26
N GLY A 16 -39.48 -49.03 45.12
CA GLY A 16 -38.96 -49.19 46.47
C GLY A 16 -37.51 -49.74 46.53
N CYS A 17 -36.74 -49.57 45.46
CA CYS A 17 -35.37 -50.06 45.35
C CYS A 17 -34.40 -48.95 44.95
N GLY A 18 -33.15 -48.97 45.44
CA GLY A 18 -32.12 -47.99 45.06
C GLY A 18 -31.70 -48.17 43.61
N ALA A 19 -31.36 -47.07 42.96
CA ALA A 19 -30.78 -47.05 41.62
C ALA A 19 -29.55 -46.16 41.56
N VAL A 20 -28.49 -46.66 40.93
CA VAL A 20 -27.22 -45.94 40.78
C VAL A 20 -26.73 -46.07 39.33
N LEU A 21 -26.39 -44.95 38.75
CA LEU A 21 -25.74 -44.86 37.46
C LEU A 21 -24.26 -44.61 37.65
N TRP A 22 -23.45 -45.50 37.14
CA TRP A 22 -21.98 -45.31 37.12
C TRP A 22 -21.54 -45.01 35.68
N THR A 23 -20.51 -44.15 35.61
CA THR A 23 -19.79 -43.85 34.37
C THR A 23 -18.31 -44.15 34.54
N ARG A 24 -17.58 -44.27 33.42
CA ARG A 24 -16.15 -44.52 33.41
C ARG A 24 -15.51 -43.84 32.21
N ALA A 25 -14.51 -42.99 32.46
CA ALA A 25 -13.84 -42.18 31.43
C ALA A 25 -13.00 -43.06 30.46
N SER A 26 -12.29 -44.07 30.99
CA SER A 26 -11.45 -44.99 30.20
C SER A 26 -11.54 -46.42 30.72
N THR A 27 -10.93 -47.41 30.04
CA THR A 27 -10.93 -48.80 30.44
C THR A 27 -10.23 -49.04 31.79
N GLU A 28 -9.31 -48.19 32.15
CA GLU A 28 -8.51 -48.28 33.40
C GLU A 28 -8.97 -47.32 34.49
N ALA A 29 -9.82 -46.33 34.15
CA ALA A 29 -10.32 -45.34 35.12
C ALA A 29 -11.28 -46.04 36.14
N PRO A 30 -11.41 -45.54 37.39
CA PRO A 30 -12.39 -46.00 38.35
C PRO A 30 -13.83 -45.70 37.87
N LEU A 31 -14.78 -46.44 38.45
CA LEU A 31 -16.20 -46.11 38.27
C LEU A 31 -16.54 -44.89 39.13
N GLU A 32 -17.20 -43.92 38.49
CA GLU A 32 -17.70 -42.69 39.13
C GLU A 32 -19.22 -42.74 39.17
N VAL A 33 -19.81 -42.26 40.24
CA VAL A 33 -21.30 -42.15 40.34
C VAL A 33 -21.77 -40.94 39.58
N ALA A 34 -22.44 -41.15 38.47
CA ALA A 34 -23.02 -40.08 37.67
C ALA A 34 -24.37 -39.58 38.21
N ALA A 35 -25.17 -40.50 38.76
CA ALA A 35 -26.44 -40.23 39.43
C ALA A 35 -26.81 -41.35 40.38
N THR A 36 -27.53 -41.05 41.45
CA THR A 36 -28.03 -42.01 42.42
C THR A 36 -29.37 -41.58 42.97
N SER A 37 -30.21 -42.57 43.32
CA SER A 37 -31.45 -42.36 44.04
C SER A 37 -31.74 -43.50 45.00
N GLY A 38 -31.86 -43.24 46.28
CA GLY A 38 -32.27 -44.20 47.33
C GLY A 38 -31.47 -45.51 47.38
N GLY A 39 -31.30 -46.05 48.55
CA GLY A 39 -30.76 -47.41 48.77
C GLY A 39 -29.24 -47.59 48.55
N ASP A 40 -28.67 -48.59 49.21
CA ASP A 40 -27.25 -48.96 49.11
C ASP A 40 -27.03 -49.94 47.94
N VAL A 41 -26.64 -49.39 46.76
CA VAL A 41 -26.24 -50.17 45.60
C VAL A 41 -24.73 -50.14 45.48
N THR A 42 -24.06 -51.27 45.67
CA THR A 42 -22.59 -51.38 45.62
C THR A 42 -22.10 -51.37 44.15
N PRO A 43 -20.94 -50.74 43.84
CA PRO A 43 -20.37 -50.78 42.49
C PRO A 43 -19.98 -52.23 42.09
N PRO A 44 -20.20 -52.63 40.83
CA PRO A 44 -19.81 -53.95 40.36
C PRO A 44 -18.28 -54.08 40.23
N ALA A 45 -17.77 -55.29 40.43
CA ALA A 45 -16.37 -55.62 40.18
C ALA A 45 -16.08 -55.53 38.65
N LEU A 46 -14.84 -55.26 38.28
CA LEU A 46 -14.42 -55.06 36.90
C LEU A 46 -14.72 -56.29 35.99
N ASP A 47 -14.54 -57.49 36.53
CA ASP A 47 -14.79 -58.72 35.81
C ASP A 47 -16.28 -58.92 35.47
N PHE A 48 -17.16 -58.36 36.27
CA PHE A 48 -18.59 -58.37 36.05
C PHE A 48 -19.02 -57.46 34.90
N LEU A 49 -18.22 -56.42 34.62
CA LEU A 49 -18.48 -55.40 33.62
C LEU A 49 -18.05 -55.80 32.20
N SER A 50 -17.28 -56.87 32.04
CA SER A 50 -16.65 -57.28 30.77
C SER A 50 -17.54 -58.15 29.88
N HIS A 51 -18.74 -58.52 30.30
CA HIS A 51 -19.64 -59.40 29.54
C HIS A 51 -20.74 -58.61 28.83
N ASP A 52 -21.19 -59.12 27.67
CA ASP A 52 -22.14 -58.43 26.77
C ASP A 52 -23.63 -58.57 27.12
N GLU A 53 -23.98 -59.32 28.18
CA GLU A 53 -25.38 -59.43 28.61
C GLU A 53 -25.96 -58.10 29.09
N VAL A 54 -27.16 -57.76 28.59
CA VAL A 54 -27.79 -56.45 28.81
C VAL A 54 -28.16 -56.22 30.27
N ILE A 55 -28.65 -57.25 31.02
CA ILE A 55 -29.02 -57.17 32.44
C ILE A 55 -28.54 -58.43 33.14
N ARG A 56 -27.81 -58.29 34.23
CA ARG A 56 -27.28 -59.36 35.05
C ARG A 56 -27.69 -59.19 36.49
N SER A 57 -27.94 -60.32 37.15
CA SER A 57 -28.15 -60.35 38.60
C SER A 57 -26.86 -60.77 39.33
N ARG A 58 -26.65 -60.21 40.48
CA ARG A 58 -25.57 -60.62 41.42
C ARG A 58 -26.08 -60.60 42.85
N GLU A 59 -25.58 -61.51 43.65
CA GLU A 59 -25.78 -61.47 45.09
C GLU A 59 -24.74 -60.57 45.76
N THR A 60 -25.18 -59.74 46.71
CA THR A 60 -24.35 -58.86 47.49
C THR A 60 -24.70 -59.00 48.97
N ALA A 61 -23.87 -58.45 49.87
CA ALA A 61 -24.16 -58.43 51.30
C ALA A 61 -25.46 -57.70 51.66
N LEU A 62 -25.97 -56.87 50.74
CA LEU A 62 -27.19 -56.07 50.89
C LEU A 62 -28.39 -56.67 50.16
N GLY A 63 -28.24 -57.87 49.58
CA GLY A 63 -29.26 -58.57 48.81
C GLY A 63 -28.95 -58.62 47.32
N ARG A 64 -29.87 -59.19 46.56
CA ARG A 64 -29.78 -59.33 45.09
C ARG A 64 -29.81 -57.95 44.40
N GLN A 65 -28.86 -57.72 43.52
CA GLN A 65 -28.82 -56.53 42.68
C GLN A 65 -28.83 -56.87 41.18
N LEU A 66 -29.47 -56.03 40.41
CA LEU A 66 -29.46 -56.08 38.95
C LEU A 66 -28.51 -55.01 38.41
N VAL A 67 -27.65 -55.39 37.48
CA VAL A 67 -26.75 -54.45 36.80
C VAL A 67 -26.94 -54.58 35.30
N ALA A 68 -27.10 -53.44 34.63
CA ALA A 68 -27.21 -53.37 33.20
C ALA A 68 -26.16 -52.47 32.60
N ARG A 69 -25.55 -52.89 31.51
CA ARG A 69 -24.72 -52.00 30.70
C ARG A 69 -25.63 -51.07 29.88
N ILE A 70 -25.31 -49.77 29.88
CA ILE A 70 -26.02 -48.81 29.04
C ILE A 70 -25.29 -48.72 27.69
N PRO A 71 -25.96 -49.05 26.58
CA PRO A 71 -25.37 -48.89 25.24
C PRO A 71 -25.06 -47.42 24.96
N GLY A 72 -23.94 -47.13 24.27
CA GLY A 72 -23.60 -45.77 23.85
C GLY A 72 -22.10 -45.53 23.84
N ARG A 73 -21.74 -44.29 23.53
CA ARG A 73 -20.32 -43.84 23.51
C ARG A 73 -19.75 -43.66 24.91
N THR A 74 -20.61 -43.28 25.88
CA THR A 74 -20.22 -43.18 27.30
C THR A 74 -20.27 -44.58 27.89
N ARG A 75 -19.20 -45.04 28.54
CA ARG A 75 -19.17 -46.29 29.28
C ARG A 75 -19.95 -46.12 30.56
N ALA A 76 -21.17 -46.61 30.60
CA ALA A 76 -22.08 -46.43 31.71
C ALA A 76 -22.79 -47.74 32.07
N TRP A 77 -23.11 -47.89 33.35
CA TRP A 77 -23.81 -49.03 33.90
C TRP A 77 -24.85 -48.54 34.92
N LEU A 78 -26.04 -49.14 34.85
CA LEU A 78 -27.14 -48.93 35.78
C LEU A 78 -27.15 -50.12 36.77
N GLY A 79 -27.08 -49.85 38.06
CA GLY A 79 -27.32 -50.80 39.13
C GLY A 79 -28.63 -50.49 39.86
N VAL A 80 -29.39 -51.53 40.11
CA VAL A 80 -30.67 -51.46 40.86
C VAL A 80 -30.66 -52.50 41.94
N GLY A 81 -31.08 -52.14 43.15
CA GLY A 81 -31.18 -53.10 44.29
C GLY A 81 -31.41 -52.44 45.65
N PRO A 82 -31.65 -53.27 46.72
CA PRO A 82 -31.88 -54.71 46.66
C PRO A 82 -33.24 -55.09 46.03
N VAL A 83 -33.28 -56.24 45.35
CA VAL A 83 -34.47 -56.75 44.63
C VAL A 83 -34.86 -58.11 45.22
N ALA A 84 -36.16 -58.39 45.43
CA ALA A 84 -36.63 -59.67 45.90
C ALA A 84 -36.41 -60.80 44.89
N ASP A 85 -36.20 -62.06 45.32
CA ASP A 85 -35.79 -63.16 44.46
C ASP A 85 -36.81 -63.55 43.38
N ASP A 86 -38.12 -63.37 43.64
CA ASP A 86 -39.21 -63.70 42.75
C ASP A 86 -39.80 -62.51 41.99
N ASP A 87 -39.21 -61.29 42.14
CA ASP A 87 -39.75 -60.09 41.50
C ASP A 87 -39.20 -59.90 40.09
N ALA A 88 -40.02 -60.13 39.09
CA ALA A 88 -39.69 -59.94 37.67
C ALA A 88 -39.91 -58.50 37.18
N GLU A 89 -40.58 -57.66 37.96
CA GLU A 89 -40.91 -56.29 37.60
C GLU A 89 -39.68 -55.37 37.40
N PRO A 90 -38.70 -55.32 38.32
CA PRO A 90 -37.50 -54.49 38.18
C PRO A 90 -36.72 -54.83 36.89
N THR A 91 -36.63 -56.13 36.53
CA THR A 91 -35.99 -56.55 35.28
C THR A 91 -36.74 -56.06 34.06
N ARG A 92 -38.06 -56.02 34.11
CA ARG A 92 -38.90 -55.55 33.03
C ARG A 92 -38.72 -54.07 32.80
N TRP A 93 -38.69 -53.30 33.84
CA TRP A 93 -38.54 -51.84 33.79
C TRP A 93 -37.11 -51.42 33.46
N MET A 94 -36.07 -52.13 33.88
CA MET A 94 -34.70 -51.91 33.43
C MET A 94 -34.58 -52.02 31.91
N LYS A 95 -35.37 -52.90 31.22
CA LYS A 95 -35.41 -52.98 29.76
C LYS A 95 -35.94 -51.71 29.09
N VAL A 96 -36.75 -50.92 29.81
CA VAL A 96 -37.27 -49.61 29.33
C VAL A 96 -36.33 -48.50 29.74
N LEU A 97 -35.81 -48.56 30.96
CA LEU A 97 -34.97 -47.50 31.53
C LEU A 97 -33.58 -47.43 30.90
N VAL A 98 -32.99 -48.57 30.55
CA VAL A 98 -31.65 -48.60 29.91
C VAL A 98 -31.61 -47.88 28.58
N PRO A 99 -32.54 -48.08 27.63
CA PRO A 99 -32.60 -47.30 26.39
C PRO A 99 -32.83 -45.80 26.64
N ALA A 100 -33.70 -45.45 27.61
CA ALA A 100 -33.99 -44.05 27.93
C ALA A 100 -32.75 -43.33 28.48
N LEU A 101 -32.03 -43.97 29.44
CA LEU A 101 -30.77 -43.46 29.96
C LEU A 101 -29.67 -43.37 28.91
N SER A 102 -29.63 -44.36 28.00
CA SER A 102 -28.72 -44.34 26.84
C SER A 102 -28.93 -43.11 25.98
N GLN A 103 -30.17 -42.79 25.66
CA GLN A 103 -30.51 -41.62 24.86
C GLN A 103 -30.20 -40.30 25.59
N MET A 104 -30.50 -40.25 26.89
CA MET A 104 -30.16 -39.06 27.71
C MET A 104 -28.67 -38.83 27.81
N LEU A 105 -27.86 -39.86 28.08
CA LEU A 105 -26.42 -39.77 28.08
C LEU A 105 -25.82 -39.36 26.74
N GLN A 106 -26.38 -39.89 25.66
CA GLN A 106 -25.97 -39.52 24.31
C GLN A 106 -26.27 -38.04 24.03
N SER A 107 -27.49 -37.59 24.36
CA SER A 107 -27.89 -36.18 24.20
C SER A 107 -27.04 -35.24 25.01
N GLN A 108 -26.73 -35.59 26.29
CA GLN A 108 -25.82 -34.80 27.12
C GLN A 108 -24.41 -34.73 26.52
N TRP A 109 -23.89 -35.85 26.02
CA TRP A 109 -22.58 -35.88 25.39
C TRP A 109 -22.54 -35.01 24.12
N GLU A 110 -23.56 -35.08 23.28
CA GLU A 110 -23.70 -34.29 22.06
C GLU A 110 -23.82 -32.78 22.40
N SER A 111 -24.60 -32.45 23.43
CA SER A 111 -24.77 -31.07 23.90
C SER A 111 -23.48 -30.50 24.48
N SER A 112 -22.77 -31.27 25.33
CA SER A 112 -21.47 -30.83 25.88
C SER A 112 -20.46 -30.61 24.76
N ARG A 113 -20.37 -31.53 23.82
CA ARG A 113 -19.45 -31.40 22.70
C ARG A 113 -19.77 -30.19 21.81
N ALA A 114 -21.06 -29.95 21.56
CA ALA A 114 -21.49 -28.77 20.80
C ALA A 114 -21.17 -27.46 21.55
N ALA A 115 -21.33 -27.48 22.89
CA ALA A 115 -20.97 -26.32 23.71
C ALA A 115 -19.45 -26.05 23.70
N ASP A 116 -18.63 -27.09 23.80
CA ASP A 116 -17.16 -26.98 23.72
C ASP A 116 -16.72 -26.45 22.34
N GLU A 117 -17.29 -26.99 21.26
CA GLU A 117 -17.02 -26.53 19.90
C GLU A 117 -17.47 -25.07 19.69
N LEU A 118 -18.61 -24.68 20.27
CA LEU A 118 -19.11 -23.31 20.20
C LEU A 118 -18.20 -22.35 20.99
N ALA A 119 -17.73 -22.77 22.18
CA ALA A 119 -16.80 -21.96 22.98
C ALA A 119 -15.48 -21.72 22.24
N GLU A 120 -14.91 -22.78 21.63
CA GLU A 120 -13.68 -22.68 20.83
C GLU A 120 -13.87 -21.71 19.62
N ARG A 121 -15.02 -21.82 18.93
CA ARG A 121 -15.37 -20.89 17.85
C ARG A 121 -15.55 -19.45 18.32
N TYR A 122 -16.11 -19.26 19.50
CA TYR A 122 -16.31 -17.95 20.07
C TYR A 122 -14.98 -17.27 20.44
N GLU A 123 -14.03 -18.02 20.99
CA GLU A 123 -12.67 -17.54 21.27
C GLU A 123 -11.93 -17.14 19.98
N GLU A 124 -12.04 -17.95 18.92
CA GLU A 124 -11.46 -17.67 17.61
C GLU A 124 -12.02 -16.34 17.04
N ILE A 125 -13.34 -16.16 17.08
CA ILE A 125 -13.99 -14.94 16.59
C ILE A 125 -13.57 -13.72 17.42
N ASN A 126 -13.54 -13.82 18.73
CA ASN A 126 -13.14 -12.72 19.61
C ASN A 126 -11.70 -12.27 19.35
N LEU A 127 -10.78 -13.21 19.14
CA LEU A 127 -9.40 -12.88 18.79
C LEU A 127 -9.32 -12.11 17.48
N LEU A 128 -10.06 -12.53 16.43
CA LEU A 128 -10.08 -11.84 15.16
C LEU A 128 -10.67 -10.41 15.26
N TYR A 129 -11.68 -10.22 16.12
CA TYR A 129 -12.22 -8.88 16.40
C TYR A 129 -11.21 -8.00 17.13
N SER A 130 -10.56 -8.52 18.17
CA SER A 130 -9.50 -7.81 18.93
C SER A 130 -8.38 -7.36 18.00
N ILE A 131 -7.90 -8.26 17.14
CA ILE A 131 -6.85 -7.95 16.16
C ILE A 131 -7.30 -6.86 15.18
N SER A 132 -8.55 -6.92 14.68
CA SER A 132 -9.09 -5.91 13.77
C SER A 132 -9.18 -4.54 14.45
N GLU A 133 -9.53 -4.50 15.73
CA GLU A 133 -9.58 -3.26 16.53
C GLU A 133 -8.17 -2.69 16.75
N ILE A 134 -7.19 -3.54 17.10
CA ILE A 134 -5.77 -3.14 17.28
C ILE A 134 -5.24 -2.53 15.98
N LEU A 135 -5.47 -3.19 14.83
CA LEU A 135 -5.03 -2.70 13.52
C LEU A 135 -5.71 -1.38 13.12
N GLY A 136 -6.94 -1.13 13.58
CA GLY A 136 -7.67 0.10 13.30
C GLY A 136 -7.28 1.30 14.18
N ARG A 137 -6.71 1.06 15.37
CA ARG A 137 -6.39 2.10 16.37
C ARG A 137 -4.91 2.45 16.46
N THR A 138 -4.03 1.56 16.02
CA THR A 138 -2.59 1.70 16.26
C THR A 138 -1.91 2.52 15.18
N VAL A 139 -1.10 3.49 15.60
CA VAL A 139 -0.44 4.46 14.70
C VAL A 139 0.79 3.86 14.01
N THR A 140 1.47 2.89 14.63
CA THR A 140 2.66 2.27 14.05
C THR A 140 2.47 0.76 13.83
N LEU A 141 3.09 0.25 12.76
CA LEU A 141 3.06 -1.18 12.46
C LEU A 141 3.72 -2.01 13.57
N GLU A 142 4.81 -1.49 14.17
CA GLU A 142 5.55 -2.18 15.23
C GLU A 142 4.70 -2.39 16.47
N ASP A 143 3.95 -1.37 16.91
CA ASP A 143 3.09 -1.46 18.10
C ASP A 143 1.93 -2.43 17.88
N ALA A 144 1.29 -2.35 16.70
CA ALA A 144 0.24 -3.30 16.31
C ALA A 144 0.79 -4.74 16.26
N ALA A 145 1.92 -4.93 15.59
CA ALA A 145 2.56 -6.24 15.46
C ALA A 145 2.92 -6.85 16.82
N ARG A 146 3.41 -6.03 17.76
CA ARG A 146 3.75 -6.47 19.12
C ARG A 146 2.52 -6.97 19.85
N THR A 147 1.44 -6.20 19.86
CA THR A 147 0.21 -6.55 20.55
C THR A 147 -0.42 -7.80 19.96
N ILE A 148 -0.50 -7.88 18.63
CA ILE A 148 -1.05 -9.04 17.92
C ILE A 148 -0.22 -10.30 18.19
N LEU A 149 1.11 -10.20 18.10
CA LEU A 149 1.98 -11.36 18.32
C LEU A 149 1.84 -11.89 19.76
N LEU A 150 1.68 -11.00 20.75
CA LEU A 150 1.44 -11.37 22.14
C LEU A 150 0.10 -12.08 22.31
N GLU A 151 -1.00 -11.52 21.81
CA GLU A 151 -2.34 -12.13 21.92
C GLU A 151 -2.40 -13.49 21.23
N VAL A 152 -1.86 -13.59 20.02
CA VAL A 152 -1.82 -14.85 19.28
C VAL A 152 -0.97 -15.89 20.01
N ALA A 153 0.21 -15.50 20.49
CA ALA A 153 1.09 -16.40 21.23
C ALA A 153 0.44 -16.89 22.53
N GLU A 154 -0.30 -16.03 23.23
CA GLU A 154 -1.04 -16.39 24.44
C GLU A 154 -2.17 -17.38 24.14
N THR A 155 -2.97 -17.12 23.11
CA THR A 155 -4.09 -17.98 22.69
C THR A 155 -3.63 -19.37 22.29
N VAL A 156 -2.56 -19.50 21.48
CA VAL A 156 -2.04 -20.82 21.08
C VAL A 156 -1.06 -21.42 22.07
N GLY A 157 -0.76 -20.71 23.17
CA GLY A 157 0.13 -21.16 24.23
C GLY A 157 1.62 -21.18 23.83
N ALA A 158 2.05 -20.37 22.87
CA ALA A 158 3.44 -20.25 22.45
C ALA A 158 4.24 -19.35 23.42
N GLU A 159 5.51 -19.70 23.68
CA GLU A 159 6.40 -18.92 24.53
C GLU A 159 7.37 -18.05 23.73
N TYR A 160 7.76 -18.50 22.56
CA TYR A 160 8.69 -17.82 21.65
C TYR A 160 7.99 -17.49 20.34
N GLY A 161 8.43 -16.44 19.67
CA GLY A 161 7.91 -16.10 18.37
C GLY A 161 8.55 -14.88 17.75
N ALA A 162 8.32 -14.71 16.45
CA ALA A 162 8.72 -13.54 15.71
C ALA A 162 7.71 -13.23 14.59
N LEU A 163 7.47 -11.96 14.37
CA LEU A 163 6.78 -11.45 13.18
C LEU A 163 7.83 -10.81 12.28
N LEU A 164 8.00 -11.36 11.10
CA LEU A 164 8.99 -10.90 10.13
C LEU A 164 8.26 -10.34 8.89
N VAL A 165 8.72 -9.18 8.40
CA VAL A 165 8.18 -8.53 7.20
C VAL A 165 9.22 -8.53 6.09
N HIS A 166 8.79 -8.74 4.88
CA HIS A 166 9.64 -8.77 3.70
C HIS A 166 10.11 -7.37 3.30
N ASP A 167 11.42 -7.23 3.22
CA ASP A 167 12.14 -6.09 2.64
C ASP A 167 12.63 -6.49 1.25
N ALA A 168 11.96 -5.98 0.22
CA ALA A 168 12.17 -6.41 -1.17
C ALA A 168 13.53 -5.97 -1.73
N GLY A 169 14.09 -4.84 -1.30
CA GLY A 169 15.37 -4.36 -1.79
C GLY A 169 16.52 -5.34 -1.54
N PRO A 170 16.79 -5.74 -0.27
CA PRO A 170 17.82 -6.71 0.05
C PRO A 170 17.34 -8.18 -0.02
N GLY A 171 16.05 -8.47 -0.27
CA GLY A 171 15.50 -9.82 -0.27
C GLY A 171 15.52 -10.51 1.09
N LEU A 172 15.24 -9.76 2.16
CA LEU A 172 15.32 -10.23 3.54
C LEU A 172 13.95 -10.22 4.23
N LEU A 173 13.74 -11.19 5.11
CA LEU A 173 12.68 -11.16 6.11
C LEU A 173 13.22 -10.49 7.37
N ARG A 174 12.80 -9.25 7.64
CA ARG A 174 13.24 -8.49 8.82
C ARG A 174 12.28 -8.68 9.98
N PRO A 175 12.77 -9.02 11.19
CA PRO A 175 11.93 -9.08 12.36
C PRO A 175 11.44 -7.67 12.72
N VAL A 176 10.13 -7.50 12.79
CA VAL A 176 9.46 -6.30 13.31
C VAL A 176 9.31 -6.42 14.82
N VAL A 177 8.91 -7.61 15.28
CA VAL A 177 8.73 -7.93 16.71
C VAL A 177 9.18 -9.35 16.96
N SER A 178 9.76 -9.59 18.15
CA SER A 178 10.14 -10.91 18.63
C SER A 178 9.75 -11.08 20.09
N LEU A 179 9.33 -12.29 20.46
CA LEU A 179 9.01 -12.71 21.83
C LEU A 179 10.10 -13.63 22.35
N ARG A 180 10.60 -13.36 23.56
CA ARG A 180 11.57 -14.21 24.29
C ARG A 180 12.73 -14.71 23.41
N VAL A 181 13.47 -13.78 22.82
CA VAL A 181 14.67 -14.12 22.03
C VAL A 181 15.77 -14.66 22.95
N LYS A 182 16.38 -15.79 22.59
CA LYS A 182 17.53 -16.35 23.32
C LYS A 182 18.78 -15.50 23.05
N GLY A 183 19.41 -15.00 24.10
CA GLY A 183 20.58 -14.13 24.02
C GLY A 183 20.21 -12.64 24.10
N ALA A 184 21.22 -11.79 24.03
CA ALA A 184 21.06 -10.33 24.12
C ALA A 184 20.90 -9.73 22.71
N GLY A 185 19.69 -9.75 22.15
CA GLY A 185 19.45 -9.12 20.85
C GLY A 185 18.07 -9.39 20.26
N ALA A 186 17.77 -8.76 19.14
CA ALA A 186 16.60 -9.05 18.34
C ALA A 186 16.84 -10.30 17.46
N ALA A 187 15.76 -10.94 16.99
CA ALA A 187 15.88 -12.02 16.01
C ALA A 187 16.65 -11.52 14.76
N PRO A 188 17.52 -12.33 14.16
CA PRO A 188 18.27 -11.93 12.97
C PRO A 188 17.35 -11.83 11.74
N PRO A 189 17.66 -10.97 10.76
CA PRO A 189 17.00 -10.99 9.45
C PRO A 189 17.34 -12.30 8.71
N ILE A 190 16.36 -12.84 7.97
CA ILE A 190 16.46 -14.13 7.28
C ILE A 190 16.44 -13.91 5.77
N PRO A 191 17.42 -14.38 5.00
CA PRO A 191 17.37 -14.33 3.54
C PRO A 191 16.17 -15.12 2.99
N THR A 192 15.43 -14.53 2.04
CA THR A 192 14.22 -15.16 1.49
C THR A 192 14.54 -16.38 0.62
N ASP A 193 15.76 -16.49 0.12
CA ASP A 193 16.27 -17.58 -0.72
C ASP A 193 17.00 -18.68 0.08
N ASP A 194 17.16 -18.51 1.40
CA ASP A 194 17.80 -19.53 2.24
C ASP A 194 17.11 -20.89 2.08
N PRO A 195 17.85 -21.95 1.67
CA PRO A 195 17.26 -23.25 1.37
C PRO A 195 16.93 -24.06 2.64
N ILE A 196 17.55 -23.73 3.76
CA ILE A 196 17.46 -24.49 5.02
C ILE A 196 16.39 -23.89 5.95
N SER A 197 16.22 -22.58 5.93
CA SER A 197 15.27 -21.88 6.81
C SER A 197 13.82 -22.27 6.51
N PRO A 198 13.10 -22.85 7.51
CA PRO A 198 11.66 -23.09 7.39
C PRO A 198 10.87 -21.80 7.22
N THR A 199 11.31 -20.69 7.81
CA THR A 199 10.69 -19.37 7.68
C THR A 199 10.78 -18.86 6.24
N ALA A 200 11.95 -18.92 5.62
CA ALA A 200 12.14 -18.58 4.21
C ALA A 200 11.34 -19.49 3.28
N ARG A 201 11.26 -20.79 3.60
CA ARG A 201 10.44 -21.75 2.87
C ARG A 201 8.96 -21.38 2.88
N VAL A 202 8.41 -21.07 4.06
CA VAL A 202 7.00 -20.65 4.21
C VAL A 202 6.71 -19.38 3.42
N PHE A 203 7.62 -18.42 3.45
CA PHE A 203 7.50 -17.20 2.64
C PHE A 203 7.42 -17.50 1.13
N ARG A 204 8.32 -18.35 0.62
CA ARG A 204 8.36 -18.71 -0.81
C ARG A 204 7.16 -19.55 -1.23
N THR A 205 6.80 -20.57 -0.43
CA THR A 205 5.71 -21.51 -0.78
C THR A 205 4.33 -20.96 -0.49
N ARG A 206 4.23 -19.95 0.38
CA ARG A 206 2.96 -19.39 0.87
C ARG A 206 2.07 -20.42 1.58
N ALA A 207 2.66 -21.49 2.05
CA ALA A 207 1.99 -22.57 2.79
C ALA A 207 2.51 -22.60 4.23
N ALA A 208 1.59 -22.74 5.19
CA ALA A 208 1.96 -22.90 6.59
C ALA A 208 2.80 -24.17 6.79
N LEU A 209 3.67 -24.14 7.79
CA LEU A 209 4.55 -25.25 8.15
C LEU A 209 4.47 -25.51 9.64
N LEU A 210 4.22 -26.75 9.98
CA LEU A 210 4.16 -27.27 11.34
C LEU A 210 5.29 -28.26 11.54
N VAL A 211 6.23 -27.95 12.45
CA VAL A 211 7.38 -28.79 12.77
C VAL A 211 7.25 -29.25 14.22
N ASN A 212 6.90 -30.53 14.44
CA ASN A 212 6.59 -31.04 15.78
C ASN A 212 7.82 -31.45 16.58
N SER A 213 8.87 -31.96 15.93
CA SER A 213 10.13 -32.32 16.57
C SER A 213 11.25 -32.39 15.54
N GLY A 214 12.48 -32.14 15.96
CA GLY A 214 13.67 -32.24 15.11
C GLY A 214 14.65 -31.10 15.36
N VAL A 215 15.92 -31.35 15.04
CA VAL A 215 16.96 -30.32 15.03
C VAL A 215 16.73 -29.50 13.77
N LEU A 216 16.51 -28.19 13.89
CA LEU A 216 16.62 -27.29 12.75
C LEU A 216 18.11 -27.10 12.45
N GLU A 217 18.44 -27.28 11.18
CA GLU A 217 19.79 -27.01 10.69
C GLU A 217 20.03 -25.50 10.51
N SER A 218 18.97 -24.69 10.41
CA SER A 218 19.05 -23.23 10.24
C SER A 218 19.36 -22.53 11.57
N GLU A 219 20.40 -21.71 11.55
CA GLU A 219 20.82 -20.88 12.67
C GLU A 219 19.94 -19.61 12.85
N TYR A 220 19.19 -19.22 11.83
CA TYR A 220 18.38 -18.01 11.85
C TYR A 220 17.21 -18.11 12.83
N GLU A 221 16.58 -19.28 12.94
CA GLU A 221 15.45 -19.51 13.84
C GLU A 221 15.88 -19.87 15.27
N ALA A 222 17.14 -20.27 15.48
CA ALA A 222 17.65 -20.67 16.77
C ALA A 222 17.36 -19.67 17.92
N PRO A 223 17.45 -18.33 17.70
CA PRO A 223 17.19 -17.36 18.76
C PRO A 223 15.75 -17.32 19.27
N PHE A 224 14.77 -17.67 18.45
CA PHE A 224 13.33 -17.59 18.79
C PHE A 224 12.60 -18.92 18.64
N ARG A 225 13.33 -20.04 18.71
CA ARG A 225 12.77 -21.38 18.64
C ARG A 225 13.08 -22.23 19.86
N GLU A 226 12.05 -22.92 20.34
CA GLU A 226 12.15 -24.02 21.28
C GLU A 226 11.06 -25.07 20.97
N GLY A 227 11.46 -26.35 20.88
CA GLY A 227 10.53 -27.46 20.64
C GLY A 227 9.78 -27.37 19.31
N ALA A 228 8.47 -27.63 19.36
CA ALA A 228 7.59 -27.53 18.21
C ALA A 228 7.50 -26.08 17.68
N MET A 229 7.39 -25.94 16.36
CA MET A 229 7.32 -24.65 15.68
C MET A 229 6.14 -24.62 14.69
N LEU A 230 5.37 -23.55 14.74
CA LEU A 230 4.34 -23.19 13.78
C LEU A 230 4.77 -21.94 13.03
N THR A 231 4.85 -22.01 11.72
CA THR A 231 5.23 -20.89 10.86
C THR A 231 4.16 -20.67 9.81
N VAL A 232 3.65 -19.45 9.70
CA VAL A 232 2.52 -19.10 8.85
C VAL A 232 2.85 -17.88 8.00
N PRO A 233 2.53 -17.88 6.69
CA PRO A 233 2.80 -16.74 5.84
C PRO A 233 1.84 -15.58 6.13
N ILE A 234 2.36 -14.38 6.08
CA ILE A 234 1.56 -13.15 6.02
C ILE A 234 1.32 -12.86 4.53
N VAL A 235 0.08 -13.00 4.08
CA VAL A 235 -0.27 -12.86 2.67
C VAL A 235 -1.34 -11.80 2.48
N TRP A 236 -1.12 -10.93 1.52
CA TRP A 236 -2.17 -10.06 1.01
C TRP A 236 -2.86 -10.72 -0.19
N THR A 237 -4.14 -10.98 -0.04
CA THR A 237 -4.95 -11.65 -1.08
C THR A 237 -5.39 -10.64 -2.14
N THR A 238 -5.09 -10.93 -3.40
CA THR A 238 -5.54 -10.18 -4.58
C THR A 238 -6.35 -11.09 -5.49
N PRO A 239 -7.13 -10.54 -6.45
CA PRO A 239 -7.83 -11.35 -7.45
C PRO A 239 -6.91 -12.27 -8.26
N ASP A 240 -5.67 -11.85 -8.48
CA ASP A 240 -4.66 -12.57 -9.25
C ASP A 240 -3.82 -13.55 -8.41
N GLY A 241 -4.09 -13.64 -7.10
CA GLY A 241 -3.38 -14.52 -6.17
C GLY A 241 -2.87 -13.80 -4.92
N GLY A 242 -2.20 -14.54 -4.03
CA GLY A 242 -1.67 -13.99 -2.78
C GLY A 242 -0.25 -13.44 -2.93
N ILE A 243 0.01 -12.24 -2.44
CA ILE A 243 1.34 -11.63 -2.38
C ILE A 243 1.90 -11.85 -0.97
N PRO A 244 3.04 -12.55 -0.80
CA PRO A 244 3.64 -12.75 0.51
C PRO A 244 4.29 -11.45 1.00
N LEU A 245 3.89 -10.98 2.17
CA LEU A 245 4.40 -9.77 2.79
C LEU A 245 5.31 -10.05 3.99
N GLY A 246 5.29 -11.27 4.52
CA GLY A 246 6.07 -11.66 5.68
C GLY A 246 5.71 -13.03 6.19
N VAL A 247 6.10 -13.31 7.44
CA VAL A 247 5.88 -14.60 8.11
C VAL A 247 5.67 -14.36 9.61
N VAL A 248 4.75 -15.12 10.21
CA VAL A 248 4.64 -15.27 11.67
C VAL A 248 5.21 -16.62 12.07
N CYS A 249 6.15 -16.62 13.01
CA CYS A 249 6.75 -17.81 13.59
C CYS A 249 6.40 -17.88 15.06
N LEU A 250 5.92 -19.03 15.53
CA LEU A 250 5.61 -19.31 16.93
C LEU A 250 6.27 -20.62 17.33
N SER A 251 6.80 -20.70 18.55
CA SER A 251 7.41 -21.94 19.05
C SER A 251 7.34 -22.06 20.58
N GLY A 252 7.71 -23.23 21.10
CA GLY A 252 7.72 -23.47 22.54
C GLY A 252 6.31 -23.50 23.12
N ARG A 253 5.44 -24.42 22.66
CA ARG A 253 4.09 -24.57 23.22
C ARG A 253 4.16 -25.01 24.68
N ARG A 254 3.42 -24.32 25.55
CA ARG A 254 3.32 -24.62 26.97
C ARG A 254 2.95 -26.09 27.20
N GLY A 255 3.66 -26.76 28.12
CA GLY A 255 3.47 -28.19 28.35
C GLY A 255 4.15 -29.12 27.34
N GLY A 256 4.95 -28.60 26.41
CA GLY A 256 5.74 -29.41 25.46
C GLY A 256 4.94 -30.11 24.37
N ALA A 257 3.64 -29.78 24.22
CA ALA A 257 2.78 -30.37 23.20
C ALA A 257 3.09 -29.78 21.81
N ALA A 258 2.71 -30.49 20.76
CA ALA A 258 2.72 -29.99 19.38
C ALA A 258 1.59 -28.97 19.15
N PHE A 259 1.79 -28.06 18.20
CA PHE A 259 0.69 -27.21 17.69
C PHE A 259 -0.32 -28.06 16.92
N SER A 260 -1.59 -27.67 16.98
CA SER A 260 -2.70 -28.35 16.31
C SER A 260 -3.01 -27.72 14.94
N ALA A 261 -3.82 -28.42 14.15
CA ALA A 261 -4.36 -27.86 12.90
C ALA A 261 -5.31 -26.66 13.17
N GLY A 262 -5.94 -26.60 14.36
CA GLY A 262 -6.70 -25.44 14.81
C GLY A 262 -5.82 -24.21 15.03
N ASP A 263 -4.70 -24.39 15.72
CA ASP A 263 -3.70 -23.32 15.92
C ASP A 263 -3.18 -22.79 14.58
N GLU A 264 -2.90 -23.68 13.61
CA GLU A 264 -2.48 -23.30 12.27
C GLU A 264 -3.52 -22.43 11.56
N LYS A 265 -4.79 -22.83 11.56
CA LYS A 265 -5.87 -22.07 10.93
C LYS A 265 -6.06 -20.70 11.56
N LEU A 266 -6.02 -20.65 12.88
CA LEU A 266 -6.15 -19.40 13.65
C LEU A 266 -5.02 -18.43 13.30
N VAL A 267 -3.77 -18.87 13.36
CA VAL A 267 -2.61 -18.04 13.04
C VAL A 267 -2.59 -17.62 11.57
N ALA A 268 -3.08 -18.49 10.65
CA ALA A 268 -3.22 -18.16 9.24
C ALA A 268 -4.26 -17.06 9.00
N ALA A 269 -5.40 -17.11 9.69
CA ALA A 269 -6.42 -16.07 9.63
C ALA A 269 -5.86 -14.72 10.12
N VAL A 270 -5.11 -14.73 11.23
CA VAL A 270 -4.41 -13.55 11.75
C VAL A 270 -3.34 -13.04 10.77
N GLY A 271 -2.56 -13.94 10.18
CA GLY A 271 -1.56 -13.59 9.16
C GLY A 271 -2.19 -12.86 7.96
N SER A 272 -3.37 -13.27 7.53
CA SER A 272 -4.13 -12.59 6.48
C SER A 272 -4.58 -11.18 6.88
N GLN A 273 -5.05 -10.98 8.12
CA GLN A 273 -5.43 -9.67 8.65
C GLN A 273 -4.21 -8.73 8.74
N ILE A 274 -3.08 -9.23 9.25
CA ILE A 274 -1.82 -8.49 9.28
C ILE A 274 -1.40 -8.10 7.86
N GLY A 275 -1.49 -9.02 6.89
CA GLY A 275 -1.18 -8.76 5.50
C GLY A 275 -1.98 -7.61 4.90
N THR A 276 -3.28 -7.59 5.16
CA THR A 276 -4.18 -6.51 4.73
C THR A 276 -3.79 -5.18 5.38
N ALA A 277 -3.49 -5.18 6.67
CA ALA A 277 -3.10 -3.97 7.39
C ALA A 277 -1.75 -3.41 6.91
N ILE A 278 -0.74 -4.26 6.69
CA ILE A 278 0.56 -3.86 6.13
C ILE A 278 0.36 -3.19 4.76
N GLN A 279 -0.45 -3.80 3.91
CA GLN A 279 -0.69 -3.26 2.58
C GLN A 279 -1.45 -1.93 2.63
N ASN A 280 -2.47 -1.82 3.47
CA ASN A 280 -3.19 -0.56 3.68
C ASN A 280 -2.24 0.55 4.19
N ALA A 281 -1.38 0.26 5.17
CA ALA A 281 -0.40 1.21 5.67
C ALA A 281 0.60 1.65 4.57
N ARG A 282 1.05 0.73 3.72
CA ARG A 282 1.91 1.05 2.56
C ARG A 282 1.21 1.95 1.55
N LEU A 283 -0.06 1.65 1.22
CA LEU A 283 -0.85 2.46 0.28
C LEU A 283 -1.11 3.87 0.82
N VAL A 284 -1.47 3.99 2.09
CA VAL A 284 -1.65 5.30 2.75
C VAL A 284 -0.34 6.09 2.74
N ARG A 285 0.78 5.46 3.07
CA ARG A 285 2.10 6.11 3.04
C ARG A 285 2.46 6.60 1.64
N ALA A 286 2.31 5.74 0.64
CA ALA A 286 2.56 6.11 -0.76
C ALA A 286 1.65 7.26 -1.23
N SER A 287 0.37 7.27 -0.82
CA SER A 287 -0.56 8.37 -1.11
C SER A 287 -0.14 9.69 -0.47
N ILE A 288 0.30 9.66 0.80
CA ILE A 288 0.79 10.87 1.51
C ILE A 288 2.06 11.40 0.83
N ASP A 289 3.00 10.52 0.50
CA ASP A 289 4.26 10.90 -0.16
C ASP A 289 3.98 11.48 -1.55
N GLN A 290 3.03 10.91 -2.31
CA GLN A 290 2.60 11.42 -3.61
C GLN A 290 1.91 12.79 -3.47
N GLU A 291 1.04 12.97 -2.49
CA GLU A 291 0.34 14.23 -2.26
C GLU A 291 1.31 15.34 -1.82
N ARG A 292 2.30 15.00 -0.98
CA ARG A 292 3.38 15.90 -0.59
C ARG A 292 4.20 16.34 -1.81
N LEU A 293 4.63 15.40 -2.64
CA LEU A 293 5.39 15.70 -3.86
C LEU A 293 4.58 16.58 -4.81
N ALA A 294 3.29 16.28 -5.02
CA ALA A 294 2.40 17.10 -5.84
C ALA A 294 2.22 18.53 -5.27
N SER A 295 2.22 18.68 -3.93
CA SER A 295 2.16 19.99 -3.28
C SER A 295 3.47 20.79 -3.44
N GLU A 296 4.61 20.13 -3.29
CA GLU A 296 5.94 20.73 -3.53
C GLU A 296 6.09 21.18 -4.99
N MET A 297 5.62 20.38 -5.95
CA MET A 297 5.61 20.73 -7.37
C MET A 297 4.71 21.94 -7.68
N ARG A 298 3.52 22.02 -7.07
CA ARG A 298 2.65 23.21 -7.23
C ARG A 298 3.31 24.48 -6.69
N LEU A 299 3.98 24.40 -5.53
CA LEU A 299 4.69 25.52 -4.96
C LEU A 299 5.86 25.96 -5.87
N ALA A 300 6.61 25.03 -6.42
CA ALA A 300 7.67 25.31 -7.38
C ALA A 300 7.13 26.02 -8.64
N HIS A 301 6.01 25.55 -9.17
CA HIS A 301 5.31 26.18 -10.30
C HIS A 301 4.91 27.64 -10.00
N ASP A 302 4.27 27.88 -8.86
CA ASP A 302 3.87 29.23 -8.45
C ASP A 302 5.07 30.18 -8.31
N LEU A 303 6.20 29.68 -7.80
CA LEU A 303 7.43 30.44 -7.71
C LEU A 303 8.02 30.70 -9.09
N GLN A 304 8.03 29.74 -9.99
CA GLN A 304 8.49 29.87 -11.38
C GLN A 304 7.70 30.95 -12.13
N LEU A 305 6.36 30.92 -12.06
CA LEU A 305 5.53 31.94 -12.70
C LEU A 305 5.79 33.35 -12.17
N ARG A 306 6.20 33.49 -10.91
CA ARG A 306 6.56 34.80 -10.33
C ARG A 306 7.89 35.36 -10.84
N LEU A 307 8.76 34.53 -11.41
CA LEU A 307 10.00 35.00 -12.06
C LEU A 307 9.70 35.63 -13.41
N LEU A 308 8.60 35.26 -14.07
CA LEU A 308 8.23 35.82 -15.37
C LEU A 308 7.75 37.25 -15.22
N PRO A 309 8.33 38.22 -15.97
CA PRO A 309 7.93 39.61 -15.89
C PRO A 309 6.53 39.83 -16.49
N PRO A 310 5.71 40.70 -15.90
CA PRO A 310 4.45 41.07 -16.50
C PRO A 310 4.65 41.90 -17.79
N GLY A 311 3.72 41.81 -18.71
CA GLY A 311 3.81 42.51 -20.01
C GLY A 311 4.01 44.03 -19.94
N HIS A 312 3.57 44.67 -18.84
CA HIS A 312 3.77 46.10 -18.59
C HIS A 312 5.21 46.47 -18.17
N ALA A 313 6.08 45.50 -17.94
CA ALA A 313 7.50 45.77 -17.57
C ALA A 313 8.24 46.61 -18.66
N VAL A 314 7.80 46.56 -19.88
CA VAL A 314 8.37 47.35 -21.01
C VAL A 314 7.58 48.64 -21.33
N SER A 315 6.57 48.98 -20.54
CA SER A 315 5.80 50.22 -20.71
C SER A 315 6.63 51.42 -20.24
N PRO A 316 6.50 52.62 -20.89
CA PRO A 316 5.65 52.95 -22.02
C PRO A 316 6.29 52.68 -23.39
N ASP A 317 7.48 52.11 -23.47
CA ASP A 317 8.26 51.97 -24.69
C ASP A 317 7.65 50.93 -25.67
N ALA A 318 6.93 49.93 -25.11
CA ALA A 318 6.21 48.91 -25.88
C ALA A 318 4.95 48.44 -25.16
N ILE A 319 4.02 47.84 -25.95
CA ILE A 319 2.87 47.07 -25.48
C ILE A 319 3.20 45.62 -25.71
N CYS A 320 3.30 44.85 -24.63
CA CYS A 320 3.63 43.43 -24.65
C CYS A 320 2.56 42.62 -23.92
N ALA A 321 2.32 41.44 -24.43
CA ALA A 321 1.66 40.34 -23.72
C ALA A 321 2.51 39.09 -23.84
N ALA A 322 2.49 38.27 -22.83
CA ALA A 322 3.16 36.98 -22.82
C ALA A 322 2.36 36.00 -21.95
N ARG A 323 2.40 34.72 -22.31
CA ARG A 323 1.76 33.64 -21.60
C ARG A 323 2.63 32.39 -21.69
N VAL A 324 2.77 31.70 -20.57
CA VAL A 324 3.42 30.39 -20.47
C VAL A 324 2.46 29.43 -19.82
N GLU A 325 2.35 28.23 -20.38
CA GLU A 325 1.61 27.10 -19.81
C GLU A 325 2.54 25.89 -19.78
N ALA A 326 2.85 25.38 -18.58
CA ALA A 326 3.65 24.18 -18.43
C ALA A 326 2.82 22.92 -18.70
N ALA A 327 3.42 21.95 -19.37
CA ALA A 327 2.81 20.63 -19.62
C ALA A 327 2.70 19.81 -18.34
N ASP A 328 3.74 19.86 -17.51
CA ASP A 328 3.81 19.27 -16.19
C ASP A 328 3.84 20.37 -15.10
N GLY A 329 3.96 20.00 -13.85
CA GLY A 329 3.91 20.95 -12.73
C GLY A 329 4.90 22.11 -12.80
N VAL A 330 6.06 21.96 -13.47
CA VAL A 330 7.08 22.99 -13.71
C VAL A 330 7.70 22.75 -15.10
N GLY A 331 8.07 23.82 -15.81
CA GLY A 331 8.52 23.77 -17.21
C GLY A 331 9.91 24.33 -17.46
N GLY A 332 10.43 24.04 -18.66
CA GLY A 332 11.68 24.60 -19.21
C GLY A 332 11.47 25.93 -19.97
N ASP A 333 10.25 26.17 -20.44
CA ASP A 333 9.89 27.35 -21.21
C ASP A 333 9.88 28.62 -20.37
N PHE A 334 10.44 29.68 -20.90
CA PHE A 334 10.44 30.97 -20.23
C PHE A 334 10.56 32.14 -21.21
N TYR A 335 10.21 33.32 -20.72
CA TYR A 335 10.49 34.59 -21.39
C TYR A 335 10.98 35.64 -20.39
N HIS A 336 11.68 36.64 -20.89
CA HIS A 336 12.03 37.83 -20.12
C HIS A 336 11.85 39.11 -20.92
N LEU A 337 11.52 40.20 -20.25
CA LEU A 337 11.26 41.51 -20.83
C LEU A 337 12.14 42.55 -20.17
N PHE A 338 12.86 43.35 -20.99
CA PHE A 338 13.80 44.32 -20.49
C PHE A 338 13.48 45.73 -21.02
N ARG A 339 13.46 46.68 -20.14
CA ARG A 339 13.46 48.09 -20.48
C ARG A 339 14.90 48.59 -20.41
N LEU A 340 15.56 48.82 -21.56
CA LEU A 340 16.99 49.07 -21.68
C LEU A 340 17.38 50.56 -21.72
N GLY A 341 16.39 51.46 -21.50
CA GLY A 341 16.59 52.92 -21.65
C GLY A 341 16.71 53.40 -23.09
N ASN A 342 16.63 54.71 -23.28
CA ASN A 342 16.71 55.36 -24.61
C ASN A 342 15.77 54.76 -25.64
N GLY A 343 14.51 54.43 -25.25
CA GLY A 343 13.51 53.84 -26.11
C GLY A 343 13.82 52.43 -26.60
N ARG A 344 14.79 51.75 -25.98
CA ARG A 344 15.14 50.35 -26.32
C ARG A 344 14.41 49.34 -25.43
N VAL A 345 13.94 48.28 -26.06
CA VAL A 345 13.25 47.20 -25.41
C VAL A 345 13.91 45.87 -25.80
N GLY A 346 14.21 45.05 -24.78
CA GLY A 346 14.71 43.69 -24.94
C GLY A 346 13.62 42.67 -24.67
N VAL A 347 13.59 41.62 -25.49
CA VAL A 347 12.70 40.45 -25.36
C VAL A 347 13.54 39.20 -25.48
N LEU A 348 13.43 38.33 -24.52
CA LEU A 348 14.11 37.04 -24.49
C LEU A 348 13.05 35.94 -24.35
N ILE A 349 13.14 34.88 -25.17
CA ILE A 349 12.40 33.63 -25.02
C ILE A 349 13.39 32.48 -25.11
N GLY A 350 13.15 31.43 -24.38
CA GLY A 350 14.00 30.25 -24.42
C GLY A 350 13.28 29.02 -23.90
N ASP A 351 13.86 27.89 -24.22
CA ASP A 351 13.45 26.57 -23.77
C ASP A 351 14.68 25.75 -23.38
N VAL A 352 14.64 25.16 -22.18
CA VAL A 352 15.66 24.27 -21.66
C VAL A 352 15.30 22.84 -22.09
N SER A 353 16.21 22.18 -22.76
CA SER A 353 16.00 20.78 -23.19
C SER A 353 15.64 19.88 -21.99
N SER A 354 14.55 19.12 -22.08
CA SER A 354 13.95 18.37 -20.98
C SER A 354 12.87 19.17 -20.23
N HIS A 355 12.04 18.48 -19.48
CA HIS A 355 10.95 19.06 -18.69
C HIS A 355 11.10 18.71 -17.20
N GLY A 356 10.34 19.36 -16.36
CA GLY A 356 10.29 19.11 -14.93
C GLY A 356 11.32 19.89 -14.12
N TYR A 357 11.61 19.41 -12.91
CA TYR A 357 12.32 20.17 -11.87
C TYR A 357 13.72 20.65 -12.28
N ARG A 358 14.51 19.83 -13.01
CA ARG A 358 15.87 20.20 -13.43
C ARG A 358 15.84 21.34 -14.44
N ALA A 359 14.97 21.26 -15.44
CA ALA A 359 14.79 22.31 -16.44
C ALA A 359 14.35 23.63 -15.77
N ALA A 360 13.43 23.58 -14.81
CA ALA A 360 12.97 24.74 -14.06
C ALA A 360 14.08 25.43 -13.26
N LEU A 361 15.03 24.67 -12.69
CA LEU A 361 16.20 25.25 -12.00
C LEU A 361 17.15 25.95 -12.96
N ILE A 362 17.48 25.33 -14.10
CA ILE A 362 18.30 25.96 -15.14
C ILE A 362 17.61 27.21 -15.66
N MET A 363 16.31 27.16 -15.93
CA MET A 363 15.50 28.32 -16.34
C MET A 363 15.62 29.48 -15.33
N ALA A 364 15.48 29.20 -14.03
CA ALA A 364 15.58 30.22 -12.99
C ALA A 364 16.99 30.86 -12.94
N LEU A 365 18.05 30.07 -13.15
CA LEU A 365 19.43 30.53 -13.25
C LEU A 365 19.62 31.44 -14.49
N VAL A 366 19.14 30.98 -15.66
CA VAL A 366 19.16 31.72 -16.92
C VAL A 366 18.42 33.05 -16.80
N MET A 367 17.24 33.05 -16.19
CA MET A 367 16.43 34.25 -15.96
C MET A 367 17.18 35.29 -15.08
N SER A 368 17.81 34.81 -14.01
CA SER A 368 18.57 35.64 -13.10
C SER A 368 19.82 36.23 -13.77
N ALA A 369 20.55 35.42 -14.53
CA ALA A 369 21.71 35.87 -15.30
C ALA A 369 21.31 36.87 -16.42
N ALA A 370 20.24 36.59 -17.16
CA ALA A 370 19.72 37.49 -18.19
C ALA A 370 19.32 38.86 -17.64
N ALA A 371 18.68 38.89 -16.45
CA ALA A 371 18.32 40.17 -15.79
C ALA A 371 19.52 41.03 -15.47
N ILE A 372 20.67 40.47 -15.16
CA ILE A 372 21.92 41.17 -14.87
C ILE A 372 22.59 41.59 -16.18
N HIS A 373 22.82 40.66 -17.09
CA HIS A 373 23.64 40.91 -18.29
C HIS A 373 22.95 41.81 -19.32
N ALA A 374 21.63 41.75 -19.47
CA ALA A 374 20.89 42.66 -20.36
C ALA A 374 21.02 44.14 -19.99
N GLN A 375 21.40 44.48 -18.74
CA GLN A 375 21.60 45.86 -18.31
C GLN A 375 23.02 46.35 -18.59
N THR A 376 23.97 45.46 -18.89
CA THR A 376 25.39 45.81 -19.05
C THR A 376 25.76 46.17 -20.49
N THR A 377 25.12 45.54 -21.48
CA THR A 377 25.35 45.79 -22.90
C THR A 377 24.04 45.89 -23.68
N ALA A 378 24.08 46.62 -24.79
CA ALA A 378 22.93 46.72 -25.69
C ALA A 378 23.03 45.76 -26.91
N ASP A 379 24.11 45.00 -26.97
CA ASP A 379 24.30 44.01 -28.05
C ASP A 379 23.75 42.65 -27.63
N PRO A 380 22.81 42.07 -28.40
CA PRO A 380 22.26 40.77 -28.09
C PRO A 380 23.32 39.67 -27.99
N ALA A 381 24.32 39.63 -28.88
CA ALA A 381 25.35 38.60 -28.88
C ALA A 381 26.23 38.64 -27.63
N GLU A 382 26.67 39.87 -27.23
CA GLU A 382 27.44 40.07 -26.02
C GLU A 382 26.64 39.67 -24.78
N THR A 383 25.32 39.99 -24.72
CA THR A 383 24.45 39.64 -23.60
C THR A 383 24.30 38.12 -23.46
N VAL A 384 24.03 37.42 -24.57
CA VAL A 384 23.85 35.95 -24.56
C VAL A 384 25.17 35.25 -24.31
N GLN A 385 26.33 35.78 -24.80
CA GLN A 385 27.66 35.28 -24.48
C GLN A 385 27.99 35.36 -22.96
N ALA A 386 27.65 36.47 -22.32
CA ALA A 386 27.84 36.63 -20.90
C ALA A 386 26.90 35.75 -20.07
N LEU A 387 25.67 35.52 -20.59
CA LEU A 387 24.73 34.58 -20.01
C LEU A 387 25.27 33.15 -20.11
N LEU A 388 25.76 32.70 -21.29
CA LEU A 388 26.35 31.39 -21.48
C LEU A 388 27.49 31.17 -20.49
N ALA A 389 28.42 32.09 -20.37
CA ALA A 389 29.55 31.99 -19.42
C ALA A 389 29.12 31.83 -17.96
N THR A 390 27.86 32.22 -17.61
CA THR A 390 27.31 32.06 -16.27
C THR A 390 26.68 30.69 -16.04
N VAL A 391 26.13 30.05 -17.09
CA VAL A 391 25.34 28.83 -16.97
C VAL A 391 25.97 27.59 -17.63
N GLU A 392 27.14 27.75 -18.24
CA GLU A 392 27.82 26.72 -19.04
C GLU A 392 28.15 25.46 -18.25
N GLU A 393 28.64 25.62 -16.99
CA GLU A 393 28.99 24.52 -16.11
C GLU A 393 27.77 23.69 -15.78
N GLU A 394 26.67 24.31 -15.42
CA GLU A 394 25.40 23.63 -15.09
C GLU A 394 24.78 22.93 -16.32
N LEU A 395 24.85 23.55 -17.50
CA LEU A 395 24.41 22.89 -18.73
C LEU A 395 25.23 21.65 -19.05
N HIS A 396 26.55 21.74 -18.85
CA HIS A 396 27.46 20.62 -19.06
C HIS A 396 27.26 19.49 -18.05
N GLU A 397 27.18 19.82 -16.74
CA GLU A 397 26.97 18.81 -15.69
C GLU A 397 25.64 18.09 -15.78
N THR A 398 24.61 18.77 -16.27
CA THR A 398 23.26 18.21 -16.42
C THR A 398 23.02 17.54 -17.77
N GLU A 399 24.00 17.64 -18.72
CA GLU A 399 23.85 17.21 -20.10
C GLU A 399 22.66 17.87 -20.81
N MET A 400 22.31 19.11 -20.40
CA MET A 400 21.22 19.89 -20.97
C MET A 400 21.75 20.93 -21.94
N PHE A 401 20.89 21.35 -22.86
CA PHE A 401 21.12 22.47 -23.75
C PHE A 401 19.95 23.44 -23.67
N LEU A 402 20.17 24.67 -24.14
CA LEU A 402 19.20 25.75 -24.08
C LEU A 402 19.02 26.36 -25.47
N SER A 403 17.82 26.28 -26.02
CA SER A 403 17.43 27.11 -27.16
C SER A 403 16.97 28.48 -26.66
N LEU A 404 17.49 29.55 -27.27
CA LEU A 404 17.21 30.90 -26.80
C LEU A 404 17.22 31.89 -27.93
N CYS A 405 16.28 32.85 -27.96
CA CYS A 405 16.31 34.00 -28.83
C CYS A 405 16.21 35.29 -28.00
N TYR A 406 17.25 36.11 -28.06
CA TYR A 406 17.25 37.43 -27.46
C TYR A 406 17.20 38.51 -28.51
N VAL A 407 16.23 39.39 -28.39
CA VAL A 407 15.92 40.47 -29.34
C VAL A 407 16.01 41.82 -28.66
N VAL A 408 16.65 42.79 -29.31
CA VAL A 408 16.65 44.19 -28.86
C VAL A 408 16.08 45.06 -29.98
N ILE A 409 15.01 45.81 -29.67
CA ILE A 409 14.38 46.78 -30.53
C ILE A 409 14.82 48.17 -30.14
N ASP A 410 15.41 48.92 -31.06
CA ASP A 410 15.80 50.32 -30.90
C ASP A 410 14.85 51.19 -31.70
N ARG A 411 13.91 51.85 -31.00
CA ARG A 411 12.87 52.69 -31.65
C ARG A 411 13.45 53.94 -32.29
N GLU A 412 14.47 54.51 -31.65
CA GLU A 412 15.08 55.77 -32.15
C GLU A 412 15.83 55.52 -33.46
N LYS A 413 16.51 54.36 -33.55
CA LYS A 413 17.24 53.99 -34.77
C LYS A 413 16.39 53.26 -35.79
N GLY A 414 15.17 52.83 -35.43
CA GLY A 414 14.32 52.03 -36.31
C GLY A 414 14.97 50.68 -36.66
N THR A 415 15.58 50.01 -35.68
CA THR A 415 16.27 48.74 -35.91
C THR A 415 15.88 47.69 -34.90
N ILE A 416 15.86 46.42 -35.31
CA ILE A 416 15.79 45.24 -34.45
C ILE A 416 17.07 44.44 -34.65
N ARG A 417 17.70 44.06 -33.52
CA ARG A 417 18.87 43.19 -33.45
C ARG A 417 18.53 41.95 -32.67
N TRP A 418 19.11 40.83 -33.05
CA TRP A 418 18.87 39.55 -32.31
C TRP A 418 20.08 38.65 -32.36
N THR A 419 20.14 37.78 -31.39
CA THR A 419 20.95 36.55 -31.33
C THR A 419 19.99 35.42 -31.06
N ASN A 420 20.00 34.39 -31.91
CA ASN A 420 19.15 33.26 -31.85
C ASN A 420 19.97 31.99 -31.82
N THR A 421 20.03 31.32 -30.68
CA THR A 421 20.78 30.08 -30.43
C THR A 421 19.85 28.89 -30.56
N GLY A 422 19.37 28.64 -31.80
CA GLY A 422 18.55 27.49 -32.13
C GLY A 422 17.08 27.56 -31.76
N HIS A 423 16.56 28.71 -31.33
CA HIS A 423 15.13 28.84 -31.01
C HIS A 423 14.31 28.93 -32.30
N PRO A 424 13.31 28.02 -32.51
CA PRO A 424 12.74 27.83 -33.84
C PRO A 424 11.77 28.93 -34.29
N HIS A 425 11.03 29.57 -33.38
CA HIS A 425 9.88 30.40 -33.73
C HIS A 425 9.98 31.83 -33.20
N ALA A 426 10.75 32.64 -33.90
CA ALA A 426 10.81 34.08 -33.67
C ALA A 426 10.56 34.81 -35.01
N PHE A 427 9.58 35.71 -35.05
CA PHE A 427 9.12 36.38 -36.28
C PHE A 427 8.87 37.86 -36.10
N VAL A 428 9.10 38.62 -37.16
CA VAL A 428 8.58 39.97 -37.32
C VAL A 428 7.47 39.94 -38.37
N ILE A 429 6.26 40.37 -37.99
CA ILE A 429 5.12 40.46 -38.90
C ILE A 429 4.91 41.94 -39.29
N GLY A 430 5.10 42.27 -40.56
CA GLY A 430 4.93 43.62 -41.09
C GLY A 430 3.47 44.05 -41.21
N ALA A 431 3.27 45.34 -41.51
CA ALA A 431 1.92 45.90 -41.75
C ALA A 431 1.16 45.21 -42.89
N ASP A 432 1.87 44.72 -43.90
CA ASP A 432 1.37 43.91 -45.01
C ASP A 432 0.94 42.49 -44.63
N GLY A 433 1.38 42.03 -43.48
CA GLY A 433 1.15 40.66 -42.98
C GLY A 433 2.24 39.67 -43.39
N GLU A 434 3.32 40.13 -44.01
CA GLU A 434 4.48 39.28 -44.26
C GLU A 434 5.15 38.92 -42.92
N ALA A 435 5.36 37.64 -42.69
CA ALA A 435 6.08 37.14 -41.51
C ALA A 435 7.52 36.78 -41.90
N VAL A 436 8.47 37.49 -41.36
CA VAL A 436 9.90 37.24 -41.59
C VAL A 436 10.49 36.60 -40.36
N ARG A 437 11.08 35.43 -40.49
CA ARG A 437 11.74 34.69 -39.42
C ARG A 437 13.03 35.41 -38.99
N LEU A 438 13.27 35.46 -37.69
CA LEU A 438 14.57 35.82 -37.13
C LEU A 438 15.39 34.53 -37.04
N GLU A 439 16.10 34.22 -38.11
CA GLU A 439 16.85 32.97 -38.27
C GLU A 439 17.84 32.74 -37.12
N ALA A 440 18.13 31.47 -36.84
CA ALA A 440 19.16 31.10 -35.89
C ALA A 440 20.52 31.62 -36.35
N THR A 441 21.23 32.29 -35.46
CA THR A 441 22.60 32.78 -35.70
C THR A 441 23.66 31.80 -35.24
N ASP A 442 23.28 30.92 -34.30
CA ASP A 442 24.18 29.97 -33.63
C ASP A 442 23.41 28.73 -33.21
N PRO A 443 24.06 27.60 -32.92
CA PRO A 443 23.42 26.41 -32.37
C PRO A 443 22.96 26.67 -30.93
N PRO A 444 22.10 25.78 -30.35
CA PRO A 444 21.70 25.87 -28.96
C PRO A 444 22.88 25.95 -27.99
N LEU A 445 22.74 26.75 -26.93
CA LEU A 445 23.74 26.89 -25.89
C LEU A 445 24.02 25.54 -25.21
N GLY A 446 25.27 25.21 -24.99
CA GLY A 446 25.72 23.91 -24.51
C GLY A 446 26.09 22.91 -25.63
N LEU A 447 25.77 23.20 -26.92
CA LEU A 447 26.07 22.32 -28.05
C LEU A 447 27.03 22.92 -29.10
N GLY A 448 27.39 24.19 -28.98
CA GLY A 448 28.10 24.92 -30.02
C GLY A 448 29.51 25.40 -29.64
N PRO A 449 30.25 25.93 -30.63
CA PRO A 449 31.56 26.52 -30.40
C PRO A 449 31.47 27.86 -29.61
N GLU A 450 32.56 28.27 -29.04
CA GLU A 450 32.71 29.59 -28.41
C GLU A 450 32.55 30.71 -29.46
N GLY A 451 31.82 31.77 -29.03
CA GLY A 451 31.59 32.99 -29.82
C GLY A 451 30.21 33.00 -30.52
N LEU A 452 29.36 33.94 -30.10
CA LEU A 452 28.01 34.07 -30.60
C LEU A 452 27.90 35.26 -31.58
N HIS A 453 26.99 35.13 -32.53
CA HIS A 453 26.79 36.12 -33.58
C HIS A 453 25.44 36.85 -33.40
N GLY A 454 25.40 38.09 -33.85
CA GLY A 454 24.17 38.88 -33.94
C GLY A 454 23.77 39.18 -35.37
N ALA A 455 22.46 39.33 -35.57
CA ALA A 455 21.89 39.78 -36.82
C ALA A 455 21.04 41.04 -36.59
N GLN A 456 20.75 41.79 -37.65
CA GLN A 456 19.93 42.99 -37.56
C GLN A 456 19.09 43.21 -38.84
N ARG A 457 17.98 43.93 -38.68
CA ARG A 457 17.17 44.42 -39.76
C ARG A 457 16.48 45.74 -39.40
N ALA A 458 15.84 46.40 -40.34
CA ALA A 458 14.98 47.54 -40.09
C ALA A 458 13.74 47.14 -39.30
N TRP A 459 13.29 48.03 -38.40
CA TRP A 459 12.08 47.91 -37.59
C TRP A 459 11.18 49.11 -37.84
N GLN A 460 9.89 48.86 -38.10
CA GLN A 460 8.87 49.89 -38.28
C GLN A 460 7.90 49.89 -37.07
N ALA A 461 7.31 51.03 -36.76
CA ALA A 461 6.38 51.16 -35.64
C ALA A 461 5.12 50.28 -35.81
N SER A 462 4.81 49.89 -37.04
CA SER A 462 3.69 48.96 -37.37
C SER A 462 4.03 47.49 -37.28
N ASP A 463 5.31 47.18 -37.08
CA ASP A 463 5.77 45.79 -36.99
C ASP A 463 5.34 45.15 -35.66
N LEU A 464 5.12 43.84 -35.69
CA LEU A 464 4.76 42.99 -34.56
C LEU A 464 5.87 41.96 -34.37
N LEU A 465 6.52 41.95 -33.21
CA LEU A 465 7.39 40.84 -32.79
C LEU A 465 6.52 39.74 -32.20
N VAL A 466 6.71 38.52 -32.69
CA VAL A 466 6.04 37.34 -32.19
C VAL A 466 7.08 36.25 -31.96
N MET A 467 7.08 35.66 -30.79
CA MET A 467 7.96 34.55 -30.44
C MET A 467 7.14 33.48 -29.74
N PHE A 468 7.40 32.20 -30.04
CA PHE A 468 6.75 31.09 -29.34
C PHE A 468 7.63 29.84 -29.36
N THR A 469 7.44 28.96 -28.38
CA THR A 469 8.17 27.70 -28.25
C THR A 469 7.53 26.63 -29.12
N ASP A 470 8.28 25.54 -29.35
CA ASP A 470 7.84 24.42 -30.19
C ASP A 470 6.63 23.69 -29.63
N GLY A 471 6.43 23.65 -28.29
CA GLY A 471 5.23 23.11 -27.70
C GLY A 471 3.92 23.71 -28.18
N VAL A 472 3.95 24.94 -28.78
CA VAL A 472 2.82 25.57 -29.42
C VAL A 472 2.59 24.96 -30.83
N SER A 473 3.64 24.86 -31.65
CA SER A 473 3.56 24.32 -33.00
C SER A 473 3.42 22.80 -33.06
N ASP A 474 4.00 22.11 -32.11
CA ASP A 474 4.05 20.66 -32.01
C ASP A 474 2.89 20.07 -31.19
N ALA A 475 1.97 20.93 -30.70
CA ALA A 475 0.75 20.50 -30.04
C ALA A 475 0.01 19.44 -30.87
N ARG A 476 -0.34 18.30 -30.26
CA ARG A 476 -0.87 17.12 -30.96
C ARG A 476 -2.35 16.93 -30.72
N ASP A 477 -3.06 16.54 -31.76
CA ASP A 477 -4.46 16.11 -31.67
C ASP A 477 -4.57 14.65 -31.16
N ALA A 478 -5.80 14.17 -30.97
CA ALA A 478 -6.08 12.79 -30.53
C ALA A 478 -5.57 11.70 -31.52
N ARG A 479 -5.16 12.07 -32.72
CA ARG A 479 -4.58 11.18 -33.75
C ARG A 479 -3.06 11.27 -33.80
N GLY A 480 -2.46 12.15 -32.98
CA GLY A 480 -1.02 12.41 -32.95
C GLY A 480 -0.52 13.38 -34.03
N ALA A 481 -1.42 14.05 -34.77
CA ALA A 481 -1.03 15.05 -35.77
C ALA A 481 -0.67 16.37 -35.08
N GLY A 482 0.51 16.94 -35.43
CA GLY A 482 0.96 18.23 -34.93
C GLY A 482 0.14 19.39 -35.52
N LEU A 483 0.03 20.50 -34.74
CA LEU A 483 -0.66 21.72 -35.17
C LEU A 483 0.02 22.36 -36.36
N GLY A 484 1.34 22.50 -36.30
CA GLY A 484 2.19 23.08 -37.32
C GLY A 484 2.30 24.61 -37.24
N GLU A 485 3.50 25.13 -37.48
CA GLU A 485 3.84 26.56 -37.47
C GLU A 485 2.92 27.39 -38.37
N THR A 486 2.62 26.92 -39.57
CA THR A 486 1.81 27.66 -40.56
C THR A 486 0.46 28.10 -39.98
N ARG A 487 -0.23 27.19 -39.28
CA ARG A 487 -1.55 27.52 -38.68
C ARG A 487 -1.45 28.55 -37.58
N VAL A 488 -0.36 28.53 -36.80
CA VAL A 488 -0.07 29.54 -35.76
C VAL A 488 0.16 30.90 -36.44
N LEU A 489 1.01 30.93 -37.45
CA LEU A 489 1.29 32.17 -38.21
C LEU A 489 0.02 32.74 -38.91
N ASP A 490 -0.88 31.91 -39.38
CA ASP A 490 -2.14 32.38 -39.98
C ASP A 490 -3.03 33.09 -38.97
N VAL A 491 -3.13 32.59 -37.73
CA VAL A 491 -3.85 33.29 -36.65
C VAL A 491 -3.17 34.61 -36.29
N LEU A 492 -1.85 34.60 -36.17
CA LEU A 492 -1.06 35.80 -35.85
C LEU A 492 -1.22 36.89 -36.93
N ARG A 493 -1.16 36.52 -38.20
CA ARG A 493 -1.38 37.43 -39.35
C ARG A 493 -2.80 38.00 -39.37
N ALA A 494 -3.80 37.16 -39.15
CA ALA A 494 -5.19 37.57 -39.15
C ALA A 494 -5.50 38.59 -38.05
N ARG A 495 -4.88 38.40 -36.85
CA ARG A 495 -5.12 39.22 -35.66
C ARG A 495 -4.07 40.31 -35.45
N ARG A 496 -3.11 40.49 -36.35
CA ARG A 496 -1.96 41.39 -36.16
C ARG A 496 -2.27 42.84 -35.79
N ARG A 497 -3.50 43.29 -36.01
CA ARG A 497 -3.95 44.67 -35.67
C ARG A 497 -4.59 44.74 -34.27
N GLU A 498 -4.89 43.61 -33.67
CA GLU A 498 -5.45 43.55 -32.32
C GLU A 498 -4.38 43.87 -31.26
N VAL A 499 -4.80 44.08 -30.02
CA VAL A 499 -3.89 44.24 -28.90
C VAL A 499 -3.17 42.92 -28.61
N PRO A 500 -1.91 42.92 -28.17
CA PRO A 500 -1.10 41.71 -27.96
C PRO A 500 -1.79 40.61 -27.14
N SER A 501 -2.53 40.97 -26.07
CA SER A 501 -3.26 40.00 -25.28
C SER A 501 -4.32 39.23 -26.06
N ARG A 502 -5.08 39.90 -26.97
CA ARG A 502 -6.07 39.25 -27.78
C ARG A 502 -5.46 38.34 -28.87
N ILE A 503 -4.26 38.68 -29.33
CA ILE A 503 -3.51 37.84 -30.28
C ILE A 503 -3.12 36.53 -29.57
N ILE A 504 -2.59 36.61 -28.37
CA ILE A 504 -2.21 35.44 -27.54
C ILE A 504 -3.43 34.57 -27.26
N ASP A 505 -4.57 35.16 -26.82
CA ASP A 505 -5.82 34.42 -26.61
C ASP A 505 -6.24 33.64 -27.88
N GLY A 506 -6.02 34.22 -29.06
CA GLY A 506 -6.31 33.57 -30.32
C GLY A 506 -5.40 32.37 -30.61
N VAL A 507 -4.12 32.46 -30.26
CA VAL A 507 -3.16 31.35 -30.41
C VAL A 507 -3.52 30.21 -29.47
N PHE A 508 -3.72 30.50 -28.19
CA PHE A 508 -4.08 29.45 -27.23
C PHE A 508 -5.43 28.82 -27.55
N ALA A 509 -6.43 29.59 -27.99
CA ALA A 509 -7.70 29.01 -28.45
C ALA A 509 -7.53 28.06 -29.65
N LEU A 510 -6.59 28.36 -30.57
CA LEU A 510 -6.24 27.47 -31.70
C LEU A 510 -5.61 26.18 -31.17
N VAL A 511 -4.65 26.28 -30.25
CA VAL A 511 -3.96 25.13 -29.64
C VAL A 511 -4.94 24.24 -28.87
N GLU A 512 -5.74 24.81 -27.97
CA GLU A 512 -6.78 24.11 -27.21
C GLU A 512 -7.80 23.43 -28.15
N GLY A 513 -8.24 24.12 -29.19
CA GLY A 513 -9.16 23.57 -30.17
C GLY A 513 -8.56 22.39 -30.98
N HIS A 514 -7.24 22.40 -31.21
CA HIS A 514 -6.53 21.31 -31.87
C HIS A 514 -6.32 20.10 -30.94
N MET A 515 -5.87 20.34 -29.73
CA MET A 515 -5.62 19.28 -28.74
C MET A 515 -6.91 18.63 -28.21
N GLY A 516 -8.02 19.39 -28.14
CA GLY A 516 -9.29 18.91 -27.60
C GLY A 516 -9.18 18.54 -26.10
N ARG A 517 -9.24 17.23 -25.79
CA ARG A 517 -9.11 16.73 -24.40
C ARG A 517 -7.71 16.23 -24.04
N MET A 518 -6.78 16.31 -24.97
CA MET A 518 -5.40 15.89 -24.71
C MET A 518 -4.70 16.91 -23.81
N ARG A 519 -3.76 16.42 -22.99
CA ARG A 519 -2.87 17.31 -22.23
C ARG A 519 -1.75 17.80 -23.13
N PRO A 520 -1.22 19.00 -22.90
CA PRO A 520 -0.01 19.44 -23.56
C PRO A 520 1.11 18.39 -23.39
N HIS A 521 1.87 18.20 -24.44
CA HIS A 521 2.99 17.24 -24.46
C HIS A 521 4.31 17.91 -24.10
N ASP A 522 4.35 19.23 -24.29
CA ASP A 522 5.47 20.09 -23.97
C ASP A 522 4.97 21.44 -23.47
N ASP A 523 5.85 22.20 -22.84
CA ASP A 523 5.59 23.54 -22.36
C ASP A 523 5.24 24.48 -23.53
N GLN A 524 4.40 25.47 -23.28
CA GLN A 524 3.91 26.38 -24.29
C GLN A 524 4.15 27.83 -23.87
N ALA A 525 5.00 28.53 -24.56
CA ALA A 525 5.22 29.95 -24.35
C ALA A 525 4.93 30.76 -25.60
N VAL A 526 4.28 31.92 -25.45
CA VAL A 526 4.00 32.87 -26.52
C VAL A 526 4.28 34.28 -26.01
N VAL A 527 5.04 35.06 -26.77
CA VAL A 527 5.30 36.48 -26.52
C VAL A 527 4.92 37.27 -27.75
N VAL A 528 4.15 38.33 -27.56
CA VAL A 528 3.75 39.25 -28.60
C VAL A 528 4.03 40.68 -28.17
N LEU A 529 4.78 41.42 -28.97
CA LEU A 529 5.17 42.78 -28.65
C LEU A 529 5.00 43.73 -29.87
N ARG A 530 4.52 44.92 -29.58
CA ARG A 530 4.50 46.07 -30.50
C ARG A 530 5.09 47.26 -29.81
N THR A 531 5.93 48.03 -30.51
CA THR A 531 6.42 49.30 -29.97
C THR A 531 5.31 50.37 -29.93
N ALA A 532 5.32 51.21 -28.89
CA ALA A 532 4.31 52.23 -28.67
C ALA A 532 4.53 53.45 -29.57
#